data_e561c70fccd7aee8d39aa973a9dbbda4
#
_entry.id   e561c70fccd7aee8d39aa973a9dbbda4
#
_cell.length_a   1.000
_cell.length_b   1.000
_cell.length_c   1.000
_cell.angle_alpha   90.00
_cell.angle_beta   90.00
_cell.angle_gamma   90.00
#
_symmetry.space_group_name_H-M   'P 1'
#
loop_
_entity.id
_entity.type
_entity.pdbx_description
1 polymer ?
#
loop_
_entity_poly.entity_id
_entity_poly.type
_entity_poly.pdbx_seq_one_letter_code
_entity_poly.pdbx_strand_id
1 'polypeptide(L)'
;MPLGNVLQALIVLAVVLVGSVFVGNLFRRIRQPAVVGVIFFGLLLGTILAISPHSVNSALLSPTSKSLIDAVGQAGLLLLLFLVGIELRSYSKTTTERSPLWRLLPCVLIPVVVCAAAAFPFAHRLVGPDHNPMHVWMFIGVALSVTAVPVLVLIMKDLGVAAPIPGVALRIAVATDAAAWALVTVLILVTTDLSAVSVPALCVGAGLLFTVIFVLPRIVQRLFRDSHQGAPFVVAMFAYVLVGAAATQVFGLHPALGAVLAGLFFPAGLANEASQRALSAVADMLIPAFFVSSALSVPLQVLADLFRWGSLVCLLVLTMAAFGSKLAVGLVAGKMQRWPLSTSAKLGVLLNCRGVTELAIASIGLQAHLIGPYAFAMLCALAIVTTAVTAPLYRAINNVTRTRAHVETSRDEVELAA
;
A
#
# COMPACT_ATOMS: atom_id res chain seq x y z
N MET A 1 -7.96 -22.50 27.16
CA MET A 1 -8.85 -22.52 25.96
C MET A 1 -9.16 -23.97 25.65
N PRO A 2 -10.42 -24.36 25.38
CA PRO A 2 -10.73 -25.74 24.97
C PRO A 2 -10.04 -26.03 23.64
N LEU A 3 -9.42 -27.20 23.53
CA LEU A 3 -8.62 -27.65 22.37
C LEU A 3 -9.42 -27.54 21.04
N GLY A 4 -10.73 -27.71 21.11
CA GLY A 4 -11.64 -27.58 19.97
C GLY A 4 -11.66 -26.17 19.35
N ASN A 5 -11.62 -25.13 20.16
CA ASN A 5 -11.63 -23.74 19.67
C ASN A 5 -10.32 -23.36 18.93
N VAL A 6 -9.20 -23.90 19.39
CA VAL A 6 -7.89 -23.67 18.75
C VAL A 6 -7.83 -24.40 17.40
N LEU A 7 -8.25 -25.66 17.35
CA LEU A 7 -8.29 -26.44 16.11
C LEU A 7 -9.22 -25.75 15.08
N GLN A 8 -10.39 -25.31 15.52
CA GLN A 8 -11.33 -24.56 14.68
C GLN A 8 -10.72 -23.28 14.13
N ALA A 9 -10.04 -22.48 14.97
CA ALA A 9 -9.36 -21.25 14.54
C ALA A 9 -8.26 -21.53 13.51
N LEU A 10 -7.49 -22.60 13.67
CA LEU A 10 -6.48 -23.03 12.70
C LEU A 10 -7.11 -23.46 11.36
N ILE A 11 -8.24 -24.17 11.39
CA ILE A 11 -8.97 -24.55 10.16
C ILE A 11 -9.46 -23.30 9.42
N VAL A 12 -10.06 -22.35 10.13
CA VAL A 12 -10.54 -21.09 9.53
C VAL A 12 -9.37 -20.30 8.95
N LEU A 13 -8.26 -20.19 9.66
CA LEU A 13 -7.05 -19.54 9.14
C LEU A 13 -6.54 -20.23 7.87
N ALA A 14 -6.50 -21.57 7.85
CA ALA A 14 -6.11 -22.33 6.65
C ALA A 14 -7.03 -22.04 5.47
N VAL A 15 -8.36 -22.00 5.68
CA VAL A 15 -9.34 -21.65 4.66
C VAL A 15 -9.11 -20.22 4.14
N VAL A 16 -8.86 -19.27 5.03
CA VAL A 16 -8.55 -17.86 4.66
C VAL A 16 -7.29 -17.80 3.81
N LEU A 17 -6.20 -18.44 4.21
CA LEU A 17 -4.93 -18.39 3.47
C LEU A 17 -5.05 -19.10 2.12
N VAL A 18 -5.56 -20.32 2.09
CA VAL A 18 -5.71 -21.13 0.84
C VAL A 18 -6.70 -20.45 -0.11
N GLY A 19 -7.86 -20.02 0.38
CA GLY A 19 -8.86 -19.32 -0.42
C GLY A 19 -8.33 -18.02 -1.02
N SER A 20 -7.57 -17.27 -0.23
CA SER A 20 -6.91 -16.03 -0.68
C SER A 20 -5.89 -16.29 -1.79
N VAL A 21 -5.05 -17.32 -1.66
CA VAL A 21 -4.08 -17.72 -2.70
C VAL A 21 -4.81 -18.17 -3.96
N PHE A 22 -5.87 -18.94 -3.83
CA PHE A 22 -6.65 -19.43 -4.97
C PHE A 22 -7.30 -18.27 -5.74
N VAL A 23 -8.03 -17.39 -5.05
CA VAL A 23 -8.69 -16.23 -5.68
C VAL A 23 -7.66 -15.22 -6.19
N GLY A 24 -6.58 -14.98 -5.46
CA GLY A 24 -5.47 -14.15 -5.91
C GLY A 24 -4.86 -14.65 -7.22
N ASN A 25 -4.65 -15.97 -7.36
CA ASN A 25 -4.16 -16.56 -8.60
C ASN A 25 -5.18 -16.47 -9.75
N LEU A 26 -6.49 -16.57 -9.45
CA LEU A 26 -7.53 -16.35 -10.43
C LEU A 26 -7.49 -14.92 -11.00
N PHE A 27 -7.29 -13.92 -10.11
CA PHE A 27 -7.15 -12.52 -10.53
C PHE A 27 -5.89 -12.29 -11.38
N ARG A 28 -4.76 -12.96 -11.06
CA ARG A 28 -3.57 -12.93 -11.93
C ARG A 28 -3.86 -13.43 -13.34
N ARG A 29 -4.69 -14.46 -13.51
CA ARG A 29 -5.08 -14.96 -14.85
C ARG A 29 -5.83 -13.93 -15.68
N ILE A 30 -6.61 -13.08 -15.07
CA ILE A 30 -7.32 -11.95 -15.72
C ILE A 30 -6.47 -10.66 -15.72
N ARG A 31 -5.15 -10.79 -15.49
CA ARG A 31 -4.18 -9.69 -15.49
C ARG A 31 -4.45 -8.61 -14.43
N GLN A 32 -5.05 -9.00 -13.31
CA GLN A 32 -5.24 -8.15 -12.13
C GLN A 32 -4.25 -8.51 -11.02
N PRO A 33 -3.84 -7.56 -10.17
CA PRO A 33 -3.01 -7.84 -9.02
C PRO A 33 -3.66 -8.87 -8.08
N ALA A 34 -2.88 -9.83 -7.59
CA ALA A 34 -3.41 -10.86 -6.69
C ALA A 34 -4.05 -10.28 -5.42
N VAL A 35 -3.51 -9.17 -4.90
CA VAL A 35 -4.04 -8.50 -3.69
C VAL A 35 -5.49 -8.04 -3.86
N VAL A 36 -5.87 -7.62 -5.06
CA VAL A 36 -7.26 -7.26 -5.37
C VAL A 36 -8.17 -8.48 -5.23
N GLY A 37 -7.71 -9.64 -5.72
CA GLY A 37 -8.41 -10.92 -5.53
C GLY A 37 -8.53 -11.32 -4.07
N VAL A 38 -7.50 -11.09 -3.25
CA VAL A 38 -7.51 -11.37 -1.81
C VAL A 38 -8.54 -10.52 -1.08
N ILE A 39 -8.61 -9.22 -1.37
CA ILE A 39 -9.61 -8.33 -0.77
C ILE A 39 -11.02 -8.72 -1.23
N PHE A 40 -11.19 -8.98 -2.53
CA PHE A 40 -12.46 -9.45 -3.07
C PHE A 40 -12.92 -10.74 -2.37
N PHE A 41 -12.01 -11.69 -2.14
CA PHE A 41 -12.28 -12.90 -1.37
C PHE A 41 -12.73 -12.59 0.06
N GLY A 42 -12.06 -11.67 0.75
CA GLY A 42 -12.42 -11.23 2.10
C GLY A 42 -13.81 -10.59 2.17
N LEU A 43 -14.13 -9.69 1.23
CA LEU A 43 -15.45 -9.07 1.12
C LEU A 43 -16.52 -10.10 0.79
N LEU A 44 -16.26 -11.03 -0.12
CA LEU A 44 -17.17 -12.12 -0.46
C LEU A 44 -17.40 -13.04 0.74
N LEU A 45 -16.35 -13.43 1.44
CA LEU A 45 -16.44 -14.25 2.65
C LEU A 45 -17.26 -13.53 3.73
N GLY A 46 -17.00 -12.24 3.96
CA GLY A 46 -17.76 -11.41 4.90
C GLY A 46 -19.25 -11.34 4.53
N THR A 47 -19.55 -11.18 3.23
CA THR A 47 -20.93 -11.17 2.71
C THR A 47 -21.62 -12.52 2.93
N ILE A 48 -20.97 -13.63 2.59
CA ILE A 48 -21.50 -14.98 2.77
C ILE A 48 -21.80 -15.23 4.25
N LEU A 49 -20.87 -14.87 5.13
CA LEU A 49 -21.05 -15.05 6.57
C LEU A 49 -22.16 -14.15 7.14
N ALA A 50 -22.31 -12.93 6.66
CA ALA A 50 -23.36 -12.02 7.10
C ALA A 50 -24.78 -12.51 6.73
N ILE A 51 -24.91 -13.26 5.63
CA ILE A 51 -26.19 -13.86 5.19
C ILE A 51 -26.43 -15.24 5.83
N SER A 52 -25.36 -15.89 6.31
CA SER A 52 -25.42 -17.24 6.89
C SER A 52 -26.13 -17.26 8.24
N PRO A 53 -26.75 -18.39 8.63
CA PRO A 53 -27.34 -18.55 9.97
C PRO A 53 -26.34 -18.21 11.08
N HIS A 54 -26.84 -17.64 12.16
CA HIS A 54 -26.01 -17.17 13.28
C HIS A 54 -25.12 -18.29 13.87
N SER A 55 -25.57 -19.53 13.83
CA SER A 55 -24.79 -20.70 14.26
C SER A 55 -23.55 -20.95 13.40
N VAL A 56 -23.64 -20.76 12.09
CA VAL A 56 -22.50 -20.91 11.16
C VAL A 56 -21.53 -19.76 11.32
N ASN A 57 -22.04 -18.53 11.41
CA ASN A 57 -21.22 -17.33 11.59
C ASN A 57 -20.44 -17.38 12.91
N SER A 58 -21.11 -17.70 14.03
CA SER A 58 -20.46 -17.82 15.35
C SER A 58 -19.48 -19.00 15.43
N ALA A 59 -19.75 -20.08 14.69
CA ALA A 59 -18.83 -21.20 14.57
C ALA A 59 -17.56 -20.82 13.78
N LEU A 60 -17.68 -20.20 12.62
CA LEU A 60 -16.52 -19.85 11.76
C LEU A 60 -15.76 -18.62 12.27
N LEU A 61 -16.46 -17.56 12.68
CA LEU A 61 -15.86 -16.32 13.18
C LEU A 61 -15.94 -16.22 14.71
N SER A 62 -15.54 -17.28 15.40
CA SER A 62 -15.37 -17.19 16.85
C SER A 62 -14.37 -16.09 17.23
N PRO A 63 -14.45 -15.48 18.43
CA PRO A 63 -13.48 -14.49 18.89
C PRO A 63 -12.04 -14.97 18.77
N THR A 64 -11.79 -16.26 19.01
CA THR A 64 -10.48 -16.90 18.86
C THR A 64 -10.03 -16.95 17.40
N SER A 65 -10.93 -17.29 16.45
CA SER A 65 -10.61 -17.32 15.02
C SER A 65 -10.29 -15.94 14.50
N LYS A 66 -11.09 -14.92 14.85
CA LYS A 66 -10.82 -13.52 14.52
C LYS A 66 -9.47 -13.07 15.04
N SER A 67 -9.23 -13.25 16.34
CA SER A 67 -7.96 -12.85 16.96
C SER A 67 -6.74 -13.52 16.31
N LEU A 68 -6.86 -14.78 15.89
CA LEU A 68 -5.78 -15.48 15.20
C LEU A 68 -5.54 -14.91 13.79
N ILE A 69 -6.60 -14.68 13.02
CA ILE A 69 -6.50 -14.07 11.68
C ILE A 69 -5.88 -12.68 11.78
N ASP A 70 -6.32 -11.87 12.75
CA ASP A 70 -5.80 -10.53 13.00
C ASP A 70 -4.31 -10.57 13.37
N ALA A 71 -3.91 -11.45 14.30
CA ALA A 71 -2.51 -11.58 14.73
C ALA A 71 -1.59 -12.02 13.58
N VAL A 72 -2.01 -13.02 12.79
CA VAL A 72 -1.27 -13.50 11.61
C VAL A 72 -1.20 -12.41 10.53
N GLY A 73 -2.30 -11.72 10.30
CA GLY A 73 -2.36 -10.62 9.35
C GLY A 73 -1.47 -9.45 9.76
N GLN A 74 -1.51 -9.06 11.03
CA GLN A 74 -0.63 -8.01 11.58
C GLN A 74 0.84 -8.39 11.44
N ALA A 75 1.23 -9.63 11.72
CA ALA A 75 2.59 -10.09 11.51
C ALA A 75 3.02 -9.94 10.03
N GLY A 76 2.15 -10.33 9.09
CA GLY A 76 2.38 -10.15 7.65
C GLY A 76 2.57 -8.68 7.27
N LEU A 77 1.69 -7.81 7.77
CA LEU A 77 1.77 -6.36 7.54
C LEU A 77 3.09 -5.78 8.07
N LEU A 78 3.47 -6.11 9.30
CA LEU A 78 4.72 -5.60 9.91
C LEU A 78 5.94 -6.02 9.11
N LEU A 79 5.99 -7.27 8.63
CA LEU A 79 7.08 -7.75 7.77
C LEU A 79 7.13 -7.01 6.44
N LEU A 80 5.97 -6.81 5.80
CA LEU A 80 5.90 -6.04 4.56
C LEU A 80 6.44 -4.63 4.76
N LEU A 81 5.99 -3.94 5.80
CA LEU A 81 6.37 -2.56 6.07
C LEU A 81 7.84 -2.40 6.47
N PHE A 82 8.38 -3.39 7.14
CA PHE A 82 9.82 -3.46 7.39
C PHE A 82 10.62 -3.55 6.08
N LEU A 83 10.19 -4.39 5.15
CA LEU A 83 10.82 -4.48 3.81
C LEU A 83 10.71 -3.16 3.05
N VAL A 84 9.56 -2.50 3.11
CA VAL A 84 9.39 -1.14 2.55
C VAL A 84 10.40 -0.17 3.18
N GLY A 85 10.59 -0.21 4.49
CA GLY A 85 11.59 0.60 5.19
C GLY A 85 13.02 0.35 4.71
N ILE A 86 13.41 -0.91 4.48
CA ILE A 86 14.71 -1.28 3.90
C ILE A 86 14.86 -0.73 2.48
N GLU A 87 13.82 -0.86 1.66
CA GLU A 87 13.81 -0.38 0.28
C GLU A 87 13.97 1.15 0.22
N LEU A 88 13.24 1.89 1.05
CA LEU A 88 13.37 3.35 1.19
C LEU A 88 14.81 3.77 1.53
N ARG A 89 15.47 3.03 2.41
CA ARG A 89 16.88 3.30 2.77
C ARG A 89 17.83 3.02 1.60
N SER A 90 17.65 1.90 0.90
CA SER A 90 18.51 1.54 -0.23
C SER A 90 18.42 2.56 -1.35
N TYR A 91 17.18 3.02 -1.62
CA TYR A 91 16.92 4.05 -2.61
C TYR A 91 17.61 5.40 -2.29
N SER A 92 17.61 5.80 -1.02
CA SER A 92 18.29 7.03 -0.57
C SER A 92 19.81 7.01 -0.85
N LYS A 93 20.43 5.82 -0.99
CA LYS A 93 21.88 5.67 -1.23
C LYS A 93 22.25 5.52 -2.70
N THR A 94 21.36 4.97 -3.52
CA THR A 94 21.67 4.63 -4.94
C THR A 94 21.40 5.76 -5.92
N THR A 95 20.81 6.88 -5.50
CA THR A 95 20.61 8.06 -6.35
C THR A 95 21.92 8.80 -6.60
N THR A 96 22.73 8.26 -7.51
CA THR A 96 23.97 8.90 -8.01
C THR A 96 23.67 10.18 -8.80
N GLU A 97 22.50 10.31 -9.39
CA GLU A 97 22.00 11.59 -9.90
C GLU A 97 21.32 12.34 -8.76
N ARG A 98 22.05 13.25 -8.17
CA ARG A 98 21.57 14.26 -7.22
C ARG A 98 20.56 15.22 -7.87
N SER A 99 19.45 14.69 -8.38
CA SER A 99 18.32 15.59 -8.63
C SER A 99 17.82 16.06 -7.27
N PRO A 100 17.83 17.36 -7.00
CA PRO A 100 17.50 17.87 -5.68
C PRO A 100 16.07 17.43 -5.31
N LEU A 101 15.86 17.00 -4.07
CA LEU A 101 14.59 16.46 -3.55
C LEU A 101 13.39 17.38 -3.82
N TRP A 102 13.61 18.70 -3.88
CA TRP A 102 12.55 19.66 -4.20
C TRP A 102 11.89 19.42 -5.57
N ARG A 103 12.59 18.78 -6.53
CA ARG A 103 11.98 18.41 -7.83
C ARG A 103 10.93 17.31 -7.72
N LEU A 104 10.96 16.49 -6.67
CA LEU A 104 9.95 15.47 -6.37
C LEU A 104 8.76 16.03 -5.58
N LEU A 105 8.91 17.21 -4.99
CA LEU A 105 7.86 17.83 -4.18
C LEU A 105 6.52 18.01 -4.94
N PRO A 106 6.49 18.51 -6.19
CA PRO A 106 5.25 18.56 -6.96
C PRO A 106 4.63 17.16 -7.19
N CYS A 107 5.47 16.12 -7.37
CA CYS A 107 4.99 14.76 -7.58
C CYS A 107 4.26 14.19 -6.36
N VAL A 108 4.58 14.67 -5.16
CA VAL A 108 3.90 14.32 -3.91
C VAL A 108 2.70 15.22 -3.67
N LEU A 109 2.89 16.54 -3.74
CA LEU A 109 1.87 17.52 -3.34
C LEU A 109 0.66 17.54 -4.29
N ILE A 110 0.89 17.46 -5.61
CA ILE A 110 -0.21 17.51 -6.59
C ILE A 110 -1.26 16.43 -6.32
N PRO A 111 -0.90 15.13 -6.20
CA PRO A 111 -1.91 14.09 -5.92
C PRO A 111 -2.57 14.27 -4.55
N VAL A 112 -1.82 14.60 -3.51
CA VAL A 112 -2.37 14.80 -2.16
C VAL A 112 -3.41 15.90 -2.17
N VAL A 113 -3.06 17.08 -2.69
CA VAL A 113 -3.95 18.26 -2.67
C VAL A 113 -5.17 18.05 -3.57
N VAL A 114 -4.97 17.55 -4.80
CA VAL A 114 -6.06 17.34 -5.75
C VAL A 114 -7.05 16.28 -5.24
N CYS A 115 -6.55 15.16 -4.71
CA CYS A 115 -7.42 14.11 -4.19
C CYS A 115 -8.10 14.52 -2.87
N ALA A 116 -7.42 15.25 -2.00
CA ALA A 116 -8.03 15.81 -0.79
C ALA A 116 -9.14 16.80 -1.14
N ALA A 117 -8.90 17.73 -2.08
CA ALA A 117 -9.90 18.66 -2.55
C ALA A 117 -11.10 17.96 -3.20
N ALA A 118 -10.86 16.90 -3.96
CA ALA A 118 -11.93 16.10 -4.56
C ALA A 118 -12.75 15.30 -3.52
N ALA A 119 -12.12 14.91 -2.40
CA ALA A 119 -12.80 14.20 -1.32
C ALA A 119 -13.62 15.15 -0.41
N PHE A 120 -13.26 16.42 -0.35
CA PHE A 120 -13.89 17.42 0.52
C PHE A 120 -15.43 17.51 0.38
N PRO A 121 -16.03 17.57 -0.83
CA PRO A 121 -17.49 17.62 -0.99
C PRO A 121 -18.21 16.36 -0.48
N PHE A 122 -17.49 15.25 -0.42
CA PHE A 122 -18.02 13.95 0.03
C PHE A 122 -17.63 13.62 1.48
N ALA A 123 -16.95 14.53 2.18
CA ALA A 123 -16.46 14.29 3.53
C ALA A 123 -17.54 13.76 4.46
N HIS A 124 -18.74 14.37 4.48
CA HIS A 124 -19.86 13.91 5.30
C HIS A 124 -20.33 12.47 5.03
N ARG A 125 -20.13 11.97 3.80
CA ARG A 125 -20.47 10.58 3.45
C ARG A 125 -19.33 9.61 3.77
N LEU A 126 -18.09 10.08 3.67
CA LEU A 126 -16.88 9.31 3.90
C LEU A 126 -16.56 9.21 5.40
N VAL A 127 -17.08 10.15 6.19
CA VAL A 127 -16.92 10.20 7.64
C VAL A 127 -17.92 9.26 8.29
N GLY A 128 -17.45 8.38 9.16
CA GLY A 128 -18.31 7.67 10.11
C GLY A 128 -18.80 8.64 11.22
N PRO A 129 -19.81 8.27 12.01
CA PRO A 129 -20.44 9.14 13.00
C PRO A 129 -19.47 9.73 14.04
N ASP A 130 -18.36 9.09 14.29
CA ASP A 130 -17.40 9.45 15.35
C ASP A 130 -16.11 10.10 14.83
N HIS A 131 -16.05 10.56 13.55
CA HIS A 131 -14.82 11.02 12.94
C HIS A 131 -14.89 12.50 12.57
N ASN A 132 -13.71 13.18 12.64
CA ASN A 132 -13.59 14.57 12.18
C ASN A 132 -13.50 14.59 10.64
N PRO A 133 -14.41 15.30 9.94
CA PRO A 133 -14.39 15.41 8.48
C PRO A 133 -13.04 15.86 7.91
N MET A 134 -12.33 16.73 8.60
CA MET A 134 -11.03 17.25 8.17
C MET A 134 -9.97 16.16 8.09
N HIS A 135 -9.93 15.25 9.05
CA HIS A 135 -8.96 14.16 9.05
C HIS A 135 -9.25 13.15 7.92
N VAL A 136 -10.53 12.89 7.65
CA VAL A 136 -10.95 11.92 6.63
C VAL A 136 -10.56 12.37 5.22
N TRP A 137 -10.88 13.60 4.81
CA TRP A 137 -10.56 14.02 3.45
C TRP A 137 -9.04 14.21 3.24
N MET A 138 -8.30 14.65 4.27
CA MET A 138 -6.83 14.68 4.23
C MET A 138 -6.26 13.26 4.09
N PHE A 139 -6.76 12.32 4.89
CA PHE A 139 -6.34 10.91 4.82
C PHE A 139 -6.58 10.32 3.43
N ILE A 140 -7.75 10.57 2.84
CA ILE A 140 -8.09 10.10 1.49
C ILE A 140 -7.13 10.73 0.46
N GLY A 141 -6.81 12.02 0.58
CA GLY A 141 -5.83 12.68 -0.26
C GLY A 141 -4.46 11.99 -0.21
N VAL A 142 -3.99 11.65 0.98
CA VAL A 142 -2.73 10.92 1.18
C VAL A 142 -2.83 9.50 0.61
N ALA A 143 -3.88 8.75 0.95
CA ALA A 143 -4.06 7.38 0.47
C ALA A 143 -4.09 7.32 -1.06
N LEU A 144 -4.80 8.26 -1.72
CA LEU A 144 -4.88 8.34 -3.17
C LEU A 144 -3.62 8.91 -3.84
N SER A 145 -2.67 9.42 -3.10
CA SER A 145 -1.38 9.89 -3.65
C SER A 145 -0.37 8.76 -3.89
N VAL A 146 -0.55 7.61 -3.25
CA VAL A 146 0.36 6.46 -3.29
C VAL A 146 0.42 5.83 -4.69
N THR A 147 1.58 5.28 -5.04
CA THR A 147 1.78 4.47 -6.24
C THR A 147 2.43 3.15 -5.84
N ALA A 148 1.73 2.03 -5.97
CA ALA A 148 2.23 0.73 -5.54
C ALA A 148 3.43 0.27 -6.40
N VAL A 149 4.64 0.38 -5.87
CA VAL A 149 5.89 0.02 -6.55
C VAL A 149 5.87 -1.41 -7.10
N PRO A 150 5.49 -2.46 -6.34
CA PRO A 150 5.51 -3.82 -6.87
C PRO A 150 4.55 -4.02 -8.05
N VAL A 151 3.37 -3.40 -8.01
CA VAL A 151 2.38 -3.47 -9.10
C VAL A 151 2.86 -2.70 -10.31
N LEU A 152 3.46 -1.54 -10.11
CA LEU A 152 4.07 -0.72 -11.16
C LEU A 152 5.15 -1.49 -11.91
N VAL A 153 6.08 -2.13 -11.20
CA VAL A 153 7.15 -2.95 -11.80
C VAL A 153 6.58 -4.10 -12.64
N LEU A 154 5.58 -4.80 -12.10
CA LEU A 154 4.93 -5.90 -12.81
C LEU A 154 4.25 -5.42 -14.10
N ILE A 155 3.47 -4.34 -14.03
CA ILE A 155 2.79 -3.78 -15.20
C ILE A 155 3.81 -3.26 -16.24
N MET A 156 4.88 -2.58 -15.81
CA MET A 156 5.92 -2.13 -16.73
C MET A 156 6.61 -3.30 -17.44
N LYS A 157 6.85 -4.41 -16.73
CA LYS A 157 7.42 -5.63 -17.31
C LYS A 157 6.47 -6.27 -18.32
N ASP A 158 5.19 -6.42 -17.96
CA ASP A 158 4.16 -7.01 -18.82
C ASP A 158 3.89 -6.20 -20.09
N LEU A 159 4.03 -4.87 -20.01
CA LEU A 159 3.84 -3.96 -21.13
C LEU A 159 5.11 -3.74 -21.96
N GLY A 160 6.27 -4.27 -21.54
CA GLY A 160 7.54 -4.05 -22.18
C GLY A 160 7.93 -2.56 -22.25
N VAL A 161 7.72 -1.84 -21.14
CA VAL A 161 7.97 -0.39 -21.09
C VAL A 161 9.47 -0.12 -21.22
N ALA A 162 9.85 0.60 -22.30
CA ALA A 162 11.24 0.93 -22.60
C ALA A 162 11.75 2.14 -21.81
N ALA A 163 13.08 2.24 -21.67
CA ALA A 163 13.73 3.45 -21.16
C ALA A 163 13.27 4.70 -21.95
N PRO A 164 13.20 5.86 -21.30
CA PRO A 164 13.67 6.18 -19.95
C PRO A 164 12.55 6.10 -18.86
N ILE A 165 11.33 5.70 -19.19
CA ILE A 165 10.16 5.76 -18.30
C ILE A 165 10.37 4.98 -16.99
N PRO A 166 10.86 3.70 -16.99
CA PRO A 166 10.92 2.90 -15.77
C PRO A 166 11.70 3.55 -14.63
N GLY A 167 12.86 4.11 -14.92
CA GLY A 167 13.72 4.73 -13.92
C GLY A 167 13.07 5.95 -13.25
N VAL A 168 12.37 6.78 -14.03
CA VAL A 168 11.67 7.96 -13.50
C VAL A 168 10.40 7.54 -12.76
N ALA A 169 9.65 6.58 -13.29
CA ALA A 169 8.44 6.05 -12.65
C ALA A 169 8.74 5.48 -11.27
N LEU A 170 9.79 4.66 -11.13
CA LEU A 170 10.21 4.08 -9.86
C LEU A 170 10.64 5.15 -8.85
N ARG A 171 11.42 6.15 -9.29
CA ARG A 171 11.82 7.26 -8.40
C ARG A 171 10.63 8.02 -7.85
N ILE A 172 9.65 8.33 -8.69
CA ILE A 172 8.44 9.03 -8.25
C ILE A 172 7.61 8.12 -7.33
N ALA A 173 7.42 6.85 -7.68
CA ALA A 173 6.65 5.91 -6.88
C ALA A 173 7.23 5.75 -5.48
N VAL A 174 8.53 5.49 -5.35
CA VAL A 174 9.20 5.36 -4.04
C VAL A 174 9.13 6.67 -3.24
N ALA A 175 9.30 7.83 -3.88
CA ALA A 175 9.20 9.11 -3.20
C ALA A 175 7.77 9.39 -2.70
N THR A 176 6.74 9.05 -3.49
CA THR A 176 5.34 9.21 -3.09
C THR A 176 4.95 8.23 -1.98
N ASP A 177 5.45 7.00 -2.01
CA ASP A 177 5.25 6.03 -0.93
C ASP A 177 5.87 6.51 0.39
N ALA A 178 7.14 6.93 0.36
CA ALA A 178 7.82 7.48 1.54
C ALA A 178 7.08 8.69 2.14
N ALA A 179 6.66 9.61 1.28
CA ALA A 179 5.93 10.79 1.70
C ALA A 179 4.54 10.43 2.27
N ALA A 180 3.84 9.48 1.66
CA ALA A 180 2.54 9.03 2.16
C ALA A 180 2.66 8.40 3.55
N TRP A 181 3.66 7.55 3.79
CA TRP A 181 3.92 7.00 5.11
C TRP A 181 4.25 8.07 6.14
N ALA A 182 5.05 9.07 5.78
CA ALA A 182 5.35 10.21 6.66
C ALA A 182 4.08 11.02 6.98
N LEU A 183 3.24 11.31 5.96
CA LEU A 183 2.01 12.07 6.14
C LEU A 183 0.96 11.30 6.96
N VAL A 184 0.80 10.00 6.73
CA VAL A 184 -0.08 9.13 7.55
C VAL A 184 0.41 9.10 9.00
N THR A 185 1.73 9.00 9.21
CA THR A 185 2.32 9.07 10.55
C THR A 185 1.97 10.38 11.25
N VAL A 186 2.17 11.51 10.57
CA VAL A 186 1.85 12.82 11.12
C VAL A 186 0.35 12.93 11.41
N LEU A 187 -0.51 12.43 10.51
CA LEU A 187 -1.94 12.50 10.70
C LEU A 187 -2.39 11.65 11.90
N ILE A 188 -1.86 10.44 12.06
CA ILE A 188 -2.12 9.60 13.24
C ILE A 188 -1.63 10.31 14.50
N LEU A 189 -0.42 10.88 14.48
CA LEU A 189 0.15 11.57 15.64
C LEU A 189 -0.69 12.77 16.09
N VAL A 190 -1.20 13.56 15.13
CA VAL A 190 -2.05 14.73 15.42
C VAL A 190 -3.44 14.32 15.93
N THR A 191 -3.93 13.16 15.52
CA THR A 191 -5.25 12.66 15.94
C THR A 191 -5.20 11.82 17.22
N THR A 192 -4.02 11.33 17.61
CA THR A 192 -3.85 10.58 18.85
C THR A 192 -3.75 11.54 20.03
N ASP A 193 -4.59 11.32 21.02
CA ASP A 193 -4.50 12.08 22.27
C ASP A 193 -3.30 11.60 23.11
N LEU A 194 -2.17 12.27 22.92
CA LEU A 194 -0.93 11.96 23.65
C LEU A 194 -1.03 12.31 25.14
N SER A 195 -2.03 13.09 25.56
CA SER A 195 -2.23 13.40 26.98
C SER A 195 -2.65 12.17 27.79
N ALA A 196 -3.23 11.17 27.13
CA ALA A 196 -3.58 9.88 27.75
C ALA A 196 -2.37 8.96 27.98
N VAL A 197 -1.21 9.25 27.36
CA VAL A 197 -0.02 8.42 27.49
C VAL A 197 0.75 8.81 28.76
N SER A 198 0.90 7.85 29.68
CA SER A 198 1.62 8.11 30.93
C SER A 198 3.11 8.39 30.71
N VAL A 199 3.70 9.24 31.56
CA VAL A 199 5.13 9.56 31.48
C VAL A 199 6.04 8.30 31.48
N PRO A 200 5.80 7.26 32.28
CA PRO A 200 6.55 6.01 32.19
C PRO A 200 6.44 5.35 30.81
N ALA A 201 5.27 5.34 30.18
CA ALA A 201 5.10 4.78 28.85
C ALA A 201 5.90 5.57 27.80
N LEU A 202 5.91 6.90 27.88
CA LEU A 202 6.75 7.75 27.01
C LEU A 202 8.23 7.42 27.16
N CYS A 203 8.72 7.25 28.40
CA CYS A 203 10.12 6.85 28.65
C CYS A 203 10.45 5.46 28.09
N VAL A 204 9.56 4.49 28.27
CA VAL A 204 9.72 3.13 27.71
C VAL A 204 9.72 3.17 26.19
N GLY A 205 8.76 3.86 25.58
CA GLY A 205 8.67 3.99 24.12
C GLY A 205 9.91 4.68 23.53
N ALA A 206 10.37 5.78 24.15
CA ALA A 206 11.59 6.47 23.74
C ALA A 206 12.84 5.57 23.87
N GLY A 207 12.94 4.80 24.96
CA GLY A 207 14.01 3.82 25.15
C GLY A 207 13.99 2.70 24.10
N LEU A 208 12.81 2.20 23.74
CA LEU A 208 12.65 1.21 22.67
C LEU A 208 13.02 1.80 21.30
N LEU A 209 12.57 3.00 20.98
CA LEU A 209 12.95 3.68 19.73
C LEU A 209 14.45 3.94 19.65
N PHE A 210 15.06 4.42 20.75
CA PHE A 210 16.51 4.55 20.83
C PHE A 210 17.20 3.21 20.59
N THR A 211 16.67 2.15 21.16
CA THR A 211 17.19 0.78 20.99
C THR A 211 17.11 0.34 19.52
N VAL A 212 15.99 0.56 18.85
CA VAL A 212 15.80 0.24 17.42
C VAL A 212 16.75 1.03 16.52
N ILE A 213 16.97 2.30 16.82
CA ILE A 213 17.77 3.20 15.97
C ILE A 213 19.27 3.02 16.20
N PHE A 214 19.69 2.83 17.44
CA PHE A 214 21.11 2.90 17.81
C PHE A 214 21.71 1.58 18.36
N VAL A 215 20.95 0.80 19.11
CA VAL A 215 21.47 -0.39 19.80
C VAL A 215 21.35 -1.64 18.94
N LEU A 216 20.14 -1.97 18.48
CA LEU A 216 19.87 -3.17 17.69
C LEU A 216 20.73 -3.25 16.41
N PRO A 217 20.89 -2.17 15.62
CA PRO A 217 21.75 -2.22 14.44
C PRO A 217 23.17 -2.68 14.75
N ARG A 218 23.73 -2.21 15.86
CA ARG A 218 25.09 -2.59 16.31
C ARG A 218 25.15 -4.04 16.77
N ILE A 219 24.13 -4.49 17.51
CA ILE A 219 24.03 -5.89 17.98
C ILE A 219 23.94 -6.82 16.78
N VAL A 220 23.00 -6.57 15.85
CA VAL A 220 22.80 -7.41 14.68
C VAL A 220 24.06 -7.43 13.81
N GLN A 221 24.73 -6.28 13.60
CA GLN A 221 26.01 -6.22 12.89
C GLN A 221 27.11 -7.07 13.54
N ARG A 222 27.20 -7.08 14.87
CA ARG A 222 28.21 -7.88 15.60
C ARG A 222 27.91 -9.37 15.56
N LEU A 223 26.64 -9.75 15.75
CA LEU A 223 26.23 -11.15 15.80
C LEU A 223 26.30 -11.84 14.44
N PHE A 224 26.03 -11.10 13.37
CA PHE A 224 25.94 -11.64 12.01
C PHE A 224 27.04 -11.11 11.08
N ARG A 225 28.19 -10.72 11.65
CA ARG A 225 29.32 -10.16 10.90
C ARG A 225 29.84 -11.11 9.80
N ASP A 226 29.88 -12.40 10.10
CA ASP A 226 30.48 -13.42 9.25
C ASP A 226 29.43 -14.29 8.51
N SER A 227 28.17 -14.20 8.87
CA SER A 227 27.09 -14.98 8.26
C SER A 227 25.78 -14.21 8.20
N HIS A 228 25.46 -13.67 7.02
CA HIS A 228 24.23 -12.89 6.78
C HIS A 228 23.11 -13.75 6.17
N GLN A 229 23.15 -15.07 6.38
CA GLN A 229 22.24 -16.04 5.78
C GLN A 229 21.76 -17.06 6.80
N GLY A 230 20.60 -17.67 6.51
CA GLY A 230 20.04 -18.74 7.31
C GLY A 230 18.94 -18.32 8.29
N ALA A 231 18.33 -19.31 8.89
CA ALA A 231 17.20 -19.15 9.80
C ALA A 231 17.49 -18.21 10.99
N PRO A 232 18.65 -18.24 11.66
CA PRO A 232 18.92 -17.35 12.78
C PRO A 232 18.89 -15.87 12.40
N PHE A 233 19.37 -15.54 11.19
CA PHE A 233 19.35 -14.16 10.71
C PHE A 233 17.93 -13.68 10.39
N VAL A 234 17.09 -14.52 9.76
CA VAL A 234 15.68 -14.22 9.50
C VAL A 234 14.91 -14.02 10.79
N VAL A 235 15.17 -14.85 11.81
CA VAL A 235 14.59 -14.70 13.15
C VAL A 235 15.03 -13.37 13.80
N ALA A 236 16.30 -12.98 13.67
CA ALA A 236 16.79 -11.71 14.18
C ALA A 236 16.11 -10.50 13.47
N MET A 237 15.91 -10.58 12.15
CA MET A 237 15.14 -9.57 11.40
C MET A 237 13.72 -9.47 11.92
N PHE A 238 13.06 -10.61 12.16
CA PHE A 238 11.70 -10.65 12.69
C PHE A 238 11.62 -10.03 14.10
N ALA A 239 12.55 -10.40 14.99
CA ALA A 239 12.65 -9.79 16.32
C ALA A 239 12.86 -8.27 16.26
N TYR A 240 13.68 -7.81 15.31
CA TYR A 240 13.91 -6.38 15.08
C TYR A 240 12.63 -5.65 14.70
N VAL A 241 11.81 -6.23 13.82
CA VAL A 241 10.50 -5.71 13.45
C VAL A 241 9.57 -5.60 14.65
N LEU A 242 9.51 -6.65 15.48
CA LEU A 242 8.64 -6.68 16.66
C LEU A 242 9.03 -5.61 17.68
N VAL A 243 10.33 -5.40 17.92
CA VAL A 243 10.80 -4.34 18.83
C VAL A 243 10.44 -2.96 18.28
N GLY A 244 10.58 -2.74 16.97
CA GLY A 244 10.15 -1.50 16.32
C GLY A 244 8.65 -1.25 16.46
N ALA A 245 7.83 -2.26 16.19
CA ALA A 245 6.39 -2.21 16.33
C ALA A 245 5.94 -1.93 17.77
N ALA A 246 6.55 -2.62 18.74
CA ALA A 246 6.31 -2.41 20.18
C ALA A 246 6.68 -0.98 20.60
N ALA A 247 7.79 -0.44 20.09
CA ALA A 247 8.22 0.90 20.42
C ALA A 247 7.16 1.96 20.09
N THR A 248 6.56 1.90 18.90
CA THR A 248 5.50 2.85 18.51
C THR A 248 4.17 2.57 19.20
N GLN A 249 3.84 1.31 19.44
CA GLN A 249 2.62 0.95 20.16
C GLN A 249 2.57 1.48 21.60
N VAL A 250 3.72 1.54 22.28
CA VAL A 250 3.82 2.13 23.63
C VAL A 250 3.48 3.63 23.64
N PHE A 251 3.70 4.33 22.53
CA PHE A 251 3.27 5.72 22.33
C PHE A 251 1.79 5.86 21.92
N GLY A 252 1.02 4.78 21.87
CA GLY A 252 -0.33 4.79 21.32
C GLY A 252 -0.40 4.92 19.80
N LEU A 253 0.74 4.82 19.12
CA LEU A 253 0.82 4.87 17.66
C LEU A 253 0.64 3.47 17.05
N HIS A 254 0.22 3.43 15.77
CA HIS A 254 0.03 2.16 15.09
C HIS A 254 1.37 1.41 14.93
N PRO A 255 1.45 0.10 15.24
CA PRO A 255 2.68 -0.71 15.18
C PRO A 255 3.38 -0.71 13.81
N ALA A 256 2.59 -0.53 12.75
CA ALA A 256 3.06 -0.41 11.37
C ALA A 256 4.17 0.64 11.19
N LEU A 257 4.05 1.77 11.89
CA LEU A 257 5.04 2.85 11.83
C LEU A 257 6.38 2.41 12.39
N GLY A 258 6.36 1.68 13.49
CA GLY A 258 7.57 1.11 14.09
C GLY A 258 8.25 0.10 13.18
N ALA A 259 7.48 -0.69 12.44
CA ALA A 259 8.03 -1.62 11.46
C ALA A 259 8.73 -0.91 10.30
N VAL A 260 8.14 0.18 9.76
CA VAL A 260 8.79 1.01 8.71
C VAL A 260 10.08 1.63 9.25
N LEU A 261 10.05 2.22 10.47
CA LEU A 261 11.24 2.80 11.10
C LEU A 261 12.31 1.74 11.33
N ALA A 262 11.94 0.57 11.82
CA ALA A 262 12.87 -0.55 11.97
C ALA A 262 13.56 -0.89 10.65
N GLY A 263 12.82 -0.99 9.54
CA GLY A 263 13.38 -1.21 8.21
C GLY A 263 14.31 -0.08 7.76
N LEU A 264 13.92 1.16 7.97
CA LEU A 264 14.70 2.35 7.60
C LEU A 264 16.06 2.40 8.33
N PHE A 265 16.11 1.98 9.60
CA PHE A 265 17.33 1.96 10.40
C PHE A 265 18.05 0.61 10.39
N PHE A 266 17.50 -0.42 9.75
CA PHE A 266 18.17 -1.72 9.63
C PHE A 266 19.51 -1.60 8.91
N PRO A 267 20.59 -2.30 9.33
CA PRO A 267 21.93 -2.17 8.75
C PRO A 267 21.97 -2.54 7.27
N ALA A 268 22.31 -1.59 6.40
CA ALA A 268 22.25 -1.77 4.93
C ALA A 268 23.18 -2.89 4.41
N GLY A 269 24.32 -3.14 5.09
CA GLY A 269 25.25 -4.19 4.69
C GLY A 269 24.77 -5.61 4.99
N LEU A 270 23.77 -5.76 5.84
CA LEU A 270 23.23 -7.06 6.25
C LEU A 270 21.96 -7.45 5.46
N ALA A 271 21.23 -6.49 4.91
CA ALA A 271 20.02 -6.73 4.13
C ALA A 271 20.36 -7.27 2.74
N ASN A 272 20.89 -8.50 2.66
CA ASN A 272 21.17 -9.14 1.36
C ASN A 272 19.88 -9.59 0.66
N GLU A 273 19.93 -9.78 -0.65
CA GLU A 273 18.77 -10.18 -1.45
C GLU A 273 18.17 -11.53 -1.03
N ALA A 274 18.98 -12.47 -0.53
CA ALA A 274 18.49 -13.79 -0.12
C ALA A 274 17.61 -13.68 1.12
N SER A 275 18.05 -12.91 2.13
CA SER A 275 17.30 -12.68 3.37
C SER A 275 16.04 -11.85 3.13
N GLN A 276 16.11 -10.83 2.26
CA GLN A 276 14.93 -10.06 1.87
C GLN A 276 13.91 -10.94 1.13
N ARG A 277 14.34 -11.80 0.20
CA ARG A 277 13.47 -12.75 -0.49
C ARG A 277 12.82 -13.74 0.48
N ALA A 278 13.56 -14.27 1.44
CA ALA A 278 13.01 -15.18 2.45
C ALA A 278 11.95 -14.47 3.31
N LEU A 279 12.24 -13.25 3.77
CA LEU A 279 11.30 -12.46 4.56
C LEU A 279 10.07 -12.05 3.77
N SER A 280 10.25 -11.66 2.49
CA SER A 280 9.15 -11.35 1.57
C SER A 280 8.25 -12.56 1.34
N ALA A 281 8.82 -13.76 1.17
CA ALA A 281 8.02 -14.98 1.02
C ALA A 281 7.13 -15.25 2.24
N VAL A 282 7.66 -15.02 3.45
CA VAL A 282 6.87 -15.13 4.69
C VAL A 282 5.80 -14.03 4.75
N ALA A 283 6.15 -12.79 4.45
CA ALA A 283 5.19 -11.68 4.40
C ALA A 283 4.07 -11.97 3.40
N ASP A 284 4.40 -12.39 2.17
CA ASP A 284 3.44 -12.69 1.11
C ASP A 284 2.47 -13.83 1.49
N MET A 285 2.93 -14.77 2.33
CA MET A 285 2.09 -15.84 2.87
C MET A 285 1.11 -15.34 3.95
N LEU A 286 1.51 -14.36 4.77
CA LEU A 286 0.74 -13.89 5.93
C LEU A 286 -0.18 -12.69 5.59
N ILE A 287 0.23 -11.81 4.67
CA ILE A 287 -0.52 -10.62 4.26
C ILE A 287 -1.97 -10.90 3.84
N PRO A 288 -2.32 -12.00 3.18
CA PRO A 288 -3.71 -12.30 2.86
C PRO A 288 -4.63 -12.28 4.08
N ALA A 289 -4.16 -12.78 5.23
CA ALA A 289 -4.94 -12.74 6.47
C ALA A 289 -5.26 -11.30 6.90
N PHE A 290 -4.32 -10.36 6.74
CA PHE A 290 -4.52 -8.94 7.04
C PHE A 290 -5.62 -8.31 6.17
N PHE A 291 -5.59 -8.55 4.86
CA PHE A 291 -6.59 -7.98 3.97
C PHE A 291 -7.98 -8.60 4.16
N VAL A 292 -8.02 -9.92 4.42
CA VAL A 292 -9.29 -10.60 4.74
C VAL A 292 -9.86 -10.09 6.06
N SER A 293 -9.05 -9.94 7.11
CA SER A 293 -9.48 -9.37 8.38
C SER A 293 -10.06 -7.96 8.21
N SER A 294 -9.36 -7.09 7.49
CA SER A 294 -9.84 -5.73 7.19
C SER A 294 -11.15 -5.75 6.38
N ALA A 295 -11.26 -6.65 5.41
CA ALA A 295 -12.46 -6.80 4.58
C ALA A 295 -13.66 -7.35 5.36
N LEU A 296 -13.44 -8.29 6.29
CA LEU A 296 -14.47 -8.81 7.19
C LEU A 296 -15.03 -7.76 8.14
N SER A 297 -14.32 -6.66 8.36
CA SER A 297 -14.78 -5.54 9.17
C SER A 297 -15.78 -4.63 8.44
N VAL A 298 -16.01 -4.84 7.13
CA VAL A 298 -16.93 -4.03 6.33
C VAL A 298 -18.36 -4.60 6.42
N PRO A 299 -19.31 -3.87 6.97
CA PRO A 299 -20.72 -4.31 7.03
C PRO A 299 -21.34 -4.48 5.64
N LEU A 300 -22.23 -5.46 5.48
CA LEU A 300 -22.92 -5.73 4.21
C LEU A 300 -23.69 -4.51 3.68
N GLN A 301 -24.28 -3.73 4.59
CA GLN A 301 -25.00 -2.49 4.24
C GLN A 301 -24.10 -1.50 3.53
N VAL A 302 -22.82 -1.40 3.96
CA VAL A 302 -21.83 -0.52 3.35
C VAL A 302 -21.52 -0.95 1.92
N LEU A 303 -21.42 -2.25 1.67
CA LEU A 303 -21.21 -2.78 0.32
C LEU A 303 -22.40 -2.48 -0.61
N ALA A 304 -23.62 -2.62 -0.10
CA ALA A 304 -24.84 -2.25 -0.84
C ALA A 304 -24.89 -0.74 -1.13
N ASP A 305 -24.45 0.09 -0.17
CA ASP A 305 -24.41 1.54 -0.32
C ASP A 305 -23.41 2.01 -1.39
N LEU A 306 -22.37 1.23 -1.71
CA LEU A 306 -21.45 1.55 -2.81
C LEU A 306 -22.15 1.60 -4.18
N PHE A 307 -23.23 0.88 -4.36
CA PHE A 307 -23.99 0.86 -5.61
C PHE A 307 -25.05 1.97 -5.71
N ARG A 308 -25.24 2.79 -4.66
CA ARG A 308 -26.11 3.95 -4.73
C ARG A 308 -25.52 5.03 -5.64
N TRP A 309 -26.39 5.76 -6.34
CA TRP A 309 -25.98 6.80 -7.28
C TRP A 309 -24.97 7.79 -6.71
N GLY A 310 -25.21 8.28 -5.49
CA GLY A 310 -24.28 9.22 -4.84
C GLY A 310 -22.90 8.65 -4.54
N SER A 311 -22.80 7.34 -4.29
CA SER A 311 -21.52 6.63 -4.09
C SER A 311 -20.79 6.41 -5.41
N LEU A 312 -21.53 6.10 -6.47
CA LEU A 312 -20.96 5.96 -7.82
C LEU A 312 -20.40 7.30 -8.32
N VAL A 313 -21.11 8.41 -8.05
CA VAL A 313 -20.60 9.76 -8.35
C VAL A 313 -19.34 10.06 -7.55
N CYS A 314 -19.32 9.76 -6.25
CA CYS A 314 -18.13 9.91 -5.41
C CYS A 314 -16.95 9.07 -5.96
N LEU A 315 -17.18 7.81 -6.28
CA LEU A 315 -16.17 6.92 -6.86
C LEU A 315 -15.62 7.48 -8.18
N LEU A 316 -16.50 7.97 -9.05
CA LEU A 316 -16.12 8.57 -10.32
C LEU A 316 -15.26 9.82 -10.12
N VAL A 317 -15.69 10.74 -9.26
CA VAL A 317 -14.95 11.99 -8.99
C VAL A 317 -13.58 11.70 -8.39
N LEU A 318 -13.50 10.82 -7.38
CA LEU A 318 -12.23 10.43 -6.79
C LEU A 318 -11.32 9.70 -7.78
N THR A 319 -11.88 8.85 -8.65
CA THR A 319 -11.12 8.18 -9.71
C THR A 319 -10.56 9.18 -10.71
N MET A 320 -11.37 10.14 -11.16
CA MET A 320 -10.93 11.20 -12.08
C MET A 320 -9.86 12.09 -11.45
N ALA A 321 -10.01 12.45 -10.18
CA ALA A 321 -9.00 13.21 -9.44
C ALA A 321 -7.68 12.43 -9.30
N ALA A 322 -7.77 11.14 -8.97
CA ALA A 322 -6.60 10.27 -8.87
C ALA A 322 -5.86 10.16 -10.21
N PHE A 323 -6.57 9.84 -11.30
CA PHE A 323 -5.97 9.78 -12.63
C PHE A 323 -5.44 11.13 -13.10
N GLY A 324 -6.22 12.19 -12.97
CA GLY A 324 -5.86 13.54 -13.38
C GLY A 324 -4.62 14.05 -12.66
N SER A 325 -4.54 13.84 -11.35
CA SER A 325 -3.38 14.26 -10.56
C SER A 325 -2.10 13.50 -10.94
N LYS A 326 -2.19 12.20 -11.16
CA LYS A 326 -1.04 11.39 -11.61
C LYS A 326 -0.63 11.71 -13.06
N LEU A 327 -1.60 12.01 -13.92
CA LEU A 327 -1.31 12.49 -15.26
C LEU A 327 -0.58 13.83 -15.20
N ALA A 328 -1.02 14.76 -14.36
CA ALA A 328 -0.34 16.04 -14.14
C ALA A 328 1.10 15.83 -13.63
N VAL A 329 1.32 14.88 -12.69
CA VAL A 329 2.67 14.50 -12.24
C VAL A 329 3.51 14.00 -13.40
N GLY A 330 2.97 13.11 -14.25
CA GLY A 330 3.68 12.62 -15.44
C GLY A 330 4.07 13.73 -16.40
N LEU A 331 3.16 14.70 -16.62
CA LEU A 331 3.42 15.88 -17.48
C LEU A 331 4.48 16.80 -16.87
N VAL A 332 4.40 17.09 -15.58
CA VAL A 332 5.40 17.91 -14.87
C VAL A 332 6.77 17.24 -14.93
N ALA A 333 6.86 15.96 -14.57
CA ALA A 333 8.10 15.20 -14.62
C ALA A 333 8.68 15.11 -16.05
N GLY A 334 7.82 14.87 -17.04
CA GLY A 334 8.22 14.84 -18.44
C GLY A 334 8.72 16.20 -18.95
N LYS A 335 8.06 17.30 -18.58
CA LYS A 335 8.53 18.65 -18.90
C LYS A 335 9.91 18.92 -18.30
N MET A 336 10.14 18.50 -17.06
CA MET A 336 11.45 18.62 -16.41
C MET A 336 12.55 17.80 -17.11
N GLN A 337 12.18 16.69 -17.74
CA GLN A 337 13.08 15.82 -18.51
C GLN A 337 13.11 16.17 -20.01
N ARG A 338 12.36 17.18 -20.44
CA ARG A 338 12.19 17.57 -21.86
C ARG A 338 11.66 16.44 -22.75
N TRP A 339 10.76 15.62 -22.20
CA TRP A 339 10.14 14.51 -22.91
C TRP A 339 8.96 14.95 -23.78
N PRO A 340 8.67 14.21 -24.86
CA PRO A 340 7.43 14.39 -25.62
C PRO A 340 6.19 14.21 -24.75
N LEU A 341 5.10 14.85 -25.11
CA LEU A 341 3.82 14.79 -24.39
C LEU A 341 3.31 13.35 -24.24
N SER A 342 3.47 12.53 -25.29
CA SER A 342 3.07 11.12 -25.28
C SER A 342 3.84 10.29 -24.25
N THR A 343 5.15 10.48 -24.13
CA THR A 343 5.99 9.81 -23.13
C THR A 343 5.63 10.26 -21.71
N SER A 344 5.39 11.55 -21.54
CA SER A 344 4.96 12.14 -20.27
C SER A 344 3.58 11.61 -19.83
N ALA A 345 2.64 11.49 -20.76
CA ALA A 345 1.31 10.91 -20.50
C ALA A 345 1.40 9.41 -20.14
N LYS A 346 2.24 8.63 -20.83
CA LYS A 346 2.51 7.22 -20.49
C LYS A 346 3.02 7.07 -19.06
N LEU A 347 3.95 7.95 -18.63
CA LEU A 347 4.44 7.98 -17.26
C LEU A 347 3.28 8.25 -16.28
N GLY A 348 2.47 9.28 -16.51
CA GLY A 348 1.35 9.63 -15.65
C GLY A 348 0.32 8.50 -15.52
N VAL A 349 0.02 7.79 -16.61
CA VAL A 349 -0.87 6.62 -16.59
C VAL A 349 -0.28 5.49 -15.75
N LEU A 350 1.00 5.18 -15.90
CA LEU A 350 1.67 4.13 -15.12
C LEU A 350 1.68 4.42 -13.60
N LEU A 351 1.79 5.68 -13.22
CA LEU A 351 1.77 6.09 -11.81
C LEU A 351 0.41 5.86 -11.12
N ASN A 352 -0.65 5.50 -11.84
CA ASN A 352 -1.95 5.13 -11.29
C ASN A 352 -2.04 3.66 -10.83
N CYS A 353 -0.95 2.91 -10.87
CA CYS A 353 -0.90 1.55 -10.34
C CYS A 353 -1.11 1.56 -8.83
N ARG A 354 -2.14 0.85 -8.38
CA ARG A 354 -2.52 0.72 -6.98
C ARG A 354 -2.34 -0.72 -6.52
N GLY A 355 -2.17 -0.92 -5.20
CA GLY A 355 -1.92 -2.26 -4.70
C GLY A 355 -1.78 -2.33 -3.19
N VAL A 356 -0.87 -3.21 -2.72
CA VAL A 356 -0.70 -3.56 -1.30
C VAL A 356 -0.47 -2.34 -0.42
N THR A 357 0.37 -1.39 -0.83
CA THR A 357 0.74 -0.23 0.00
C THR A 357 -0.44 0.71 0.25
N GLU A 358 -1.24 1.01 -0.78
CA GLU A 358 -2.45 1.84 -0.61
C GLU A 358 -3.48 1.16 0.28
N LEU A 359 -3.71 -0.13 0.04
CA LEU A 359 -4.68 -0.89 0.81
C LEU A 359 -4.22 -1.12 2.26
N ALA A 360 -2.90 -1.24 2.49
CA ALA A 360 -2.33 -1.24 3.83
C ALA A 360 -2.57 0.10 4.54
N ILE A 361 -2.34 1.22 3.86
CA ILE A 361 -2.66 2.57 4.39
C ILE A 361 -4.15 2.67 4.71
N ALA A 362 -5.03 2.27 3.79
CA ALA A 362 -6.48 2.29 4.01
C ALA A 362 -6.90 1.43 5.23
N SER A 363 -6.33 0.22 5.35
CA SER A 363 -6.60 -0.67 6.49
C SER A 363 -6.09 -0.10 7.82
N ILE A 364 -4.91 0.54 7.82
CA ILE A 364 -4.39 1.24 9.00
C ILE A 364 -5.29 2.43 9.36
N GLY A 365 -5.76 3.18 8.37
CA GLY A 365 -6.69 4.27 8.59
C GLY A 365 -8.02 3.80 9.22
N LEU A 366 -8.51 2.63 8.81
CA LEU A 366 -9.68 2.00 9.41
C LEU A 366 -9.42 1.56 10.86
N GLN A 367 -8.27 0.89 11.11
CA GLN A 367 -7.90 0.41 12.44
C GLN A 367 -7.56 1.55 13.41
N ALA A 368 -6.95 2.62 12.91
CA ALA A 368 -6.67 3.83 13.69
C ALA A 368 -7.88 4.76 13.85
N HIS A 369 -9.06 4.33 13.41
CA HIS A 369 -10.29 5.12 13.43
C HIS A 369 -10.17 6.50 12.72
N LEU A 370 -9.30 6.61 11.72
CA LEU A 370 -9.18 7.81 10.87
C LEU A 370 -10.25 7.85 9.79
N ILE A 371 -10.68 6.67 9.31
CA ILE A 371 -11.73 6.50 8.31
C ILE A 371 -12.72 5.42 8.75
N GLY A 372 -13.98 5.58 8.32
CA GLY A 372 -15.01 4.56 8.54
C GLY A 372 -14.96 3.42 7.51
N PRO A 373 -15.74 2.33 7.74
CA PRO A 373 -15.82 1.18 6.82
C PRO A 373 -16.25 1.56 5.40
N TYR A 374 -17.08 2.60 5.25
CA TYR A 374 -17.52 3.10 3.95
C TYR A 374 -16.36 3.70 3.14
N ALA A 375 -15.54 4.56 3.77
CA ALA A 375 -14.38 5.14 3.12
C ALA A 375 -13.33 4.06 2.75
N PHE A 376 -13.13 3.07 3.64
CA PHE A 376 -12.27 1.92 3.34
C PHE A 376 -12.77 1.14 2.11
N ALA A 377 -14.06 0.79 2.06
CA ALA A 377 -14.64 0.08 0.92
C ALA A 377 -14.56 0.90 -0.38
N MET A 378 -14.74 2.23 -0.28
CA MET A 378 -14.57 3.16 -1.41
C MET A 378 -13.13 3.16 -1.94
N LEU A 379 -12.12 3.21 -1.06
CA LEU A 379 -10.71 3.12 -1.45
C LEU A 379 -10.38 1.77 -2.09
N CYS A 380 -10.91 0.66 -1.57
CA CYS A 380 -10.77 -0.66 -2.19
C CYS A 380 -11.37 -0.70 -3.61
N ALA A 381 -12.58 -0.20 -3.79
CA ALA A 381 -13.23 -0.12 -5.09
C ALA A 381 -12.43 0.75 -6.08
N LEU A 382 -11.93 1.89 -5.62
CA LEU A 382 -11.10 2.80 -6.41
C LEU A 382 -9.77 2.15 -6.83
N ALA A 383 -9.11 1.42 -5.92
CA ALA A 383 -7.88 0.71 -6.23
C ALA A 383 -8.08 -0.33 -7.35
N ILE A 384 -9.20 -1.06 -7.31
CA ILE A 384 -9.58 -2.02 -8.35
C ILE A 384 -9.76 -1.31 -9.70
N VAL A 385 -10.59 -0.26 -9.74
CA VAL A 385 -10.92 0.47 -10.96
C VAL A 385 -9.67 1.10 -11.60
N THR A 386 -8.88 1.83 -10.81
CA THR A 386 -7.70 2.52 -11.32
C THR A 386 -6.66 1.54 -11.87
N THR A 387 -6.38 0.46 -11.17
CA THR A 387 -5.39 -0.53 -11.60
C THR A 387 -5.86 -1.28 -12.85
N ALA A 388 -7.16 -1.63 -12.92
CA ALA A 388 -7.73 -2.29 -14.10
C ALA A 388 -7.63 -1.45 -15.36
N VAL A 389 -7.80 -0.12 -15.24
CA VAL A 389 -7.78 0.82 -16.38
C VAL A 389 -6.34 1.18 -16.82
N THR A 390 -5.35 1.07 -15.95
CA THR A 390 -3.97 1.52 -16.22
C THR A 390 -3.35 0.85 -17.45
N ALA A 391 -3.37 -0.48 -17.56
CA ALA A 391 -2.75 -1.20 -18.67
C ALA A 391 -3.47 -0.99 -20.01
N PRO A 392 -4.81 -1.03 -20.12
CA PRO A 392 -5.53 -0.67 -21.33
C PRO A 392 -5.23 0.76 -21.80
N LEU A 393 -5.24 1.72 -20.88
CA LEU A 393 -5.00 3.13 -21.23
C LEU A 393 -3.57 3.36 -21.72
N TYR A 394 -2.58 2.73 -21.10
CA TYR A 394 -1.19 2.77 -21.58
C TYR A 394 -1.08 2.24 -22.99
N ARG A 395 -1.71 1.09 -23.30
CA ARG A 395 -1.70 0.50 -24.66
C ARG A 395 -2.38 1.41 -25.67
N ALA A 396 -3.49 2.04 -25.32
CA ALA A 396 -4.19 2.99 -26.20
C ALA A 396 -3.27 4.16 -26.59
N ILE A 397 -2.62 4.80 -25.61
CA ILE A 397 -1.67 5.90 -25.87
C ILE A 397 -0.49 5.40 -26.71
N ASN A 398 0.03 4.20 -26.43
CA ASN A 398 1.17 3.65 -27.16
C ASN A 398 0.83 3.37 -28.64
N ASN A 399 -0.36 2.86 -28.93
CA ASN A 399 -0.82 2.59 -30.28
C ASN A 399 -0.97 3.88 -31.09
N VAL A 400 -1.63 4.91 -30.51
CA VAL A 400 -1.77 6.23 -31.15
C VAL A 400 -0.40 6.83 -31.49
N THR A 401 0.57 6.69 -30.58
CA THR A 401 1.92 7.22 -30.81
C THR A 401 2.65 6.48 -31.96
N ARG A 402 2.50 5.15 -32.04
CA ARG A 402 3.10 4.34 -33.12
C ARG A 402 2.49 4.67 -34.48
N THR A 403 1.17 4.81 -34.55
CA THR A 403 0.48 5.16 -35.80
C THR A 403 0.92 6.53 -36.32
N ARG A 404 1.09 7.54 -35.45
CA ARG A 404 1.57 8.86 -35.85
C ARG A 404 2.99 8.82 -36.37
N ALA A 405 3.91 8.08 -35.71
CA ALA A 405 5.28 7.93 -36.16
C ALA A 405 5.37 7.28 -37.55
N HIS A 406 4.55 6.25 -37.82
CA HIS A 406 4.51 5.62 -39.14
C HIS A 406 3.99 6.57 -40.23
N VAL A 407 2.97 7.39 -39.95
CA VAL A 407 2.42 8.36 -40.90
C VAL A 407 3.44 9.46 -41.22
N GLU A 408 4.19 9.94 -40.21
CA GLU A 408 5.25 10.94 -40.41
C GLU A 408 6.38 10.37 -41.27
N THR A 409 6.86 9.16 -40.99
CA THR A 409 7.94 8.52 -41.78
C THR A 409 7.53 8.29 -43.24
N SER A 410 6.29 7.83 -43.48
CA SER A 410 5.78 7.64 -44.84
C SER A 410 5.61 8.97 -45.60
N ARG A 411 5.36 10.06 -44.92
CA ARG A 411 5.23 11.40 -45.52
C ARG A 411 6.60 11.96 -45.91
N ASP A 412 7.59 11.78 -45.06
CA ASP A 412 8.97 12.18 -45.31
C ASP A 412 9.58 11.38 -46.50
N GLU A 413 9.27 10.07 -46.58
CA GLU A 413 9.69 9.23 -47.73
C GLU A 413 9.07 9.68 -49.07
N VAL A 414 7.79 10.12 -49.05
CA VAL A 414 7.12 10.62 -50.23
C VAL A 414 7.63 12.01 -50.64
N GLU A 415 7.94 12.89 -49.67
CA GLU A 415 8.57 14.20 -49.94
C GLU A 415 10.00 14.11 -50.44
N LEU A 416 10.76 13.09 -50.04
CA LEU A 416 12.10 12.84 -50.54
C LEU A 416 12.13 12.18 -51.93
N ALA A 417 11.03 11.55 -52.34
CA ALA A 417 10.89 10.89 -53.66
C ALA A 417 10.26 11.79 -54.74
N ALA A 418 9.77 12.96 -54.36
CA ALA A 418 9.20 13.98 -55.26
C ALA A 418 10.22 15.10 -55.53
#